data_5623227d0054a481beda02a92603329a
#
_entry.id   5623227d0054a481beda02a92603329a
#
_cell.length_a   1.000
_cell.length_b   1.000
_cell.length_c   1.000
_cell.angle_alpha   90.00
_cell.angle_beta   90.00
_cell.angle_gamma   90.00
#
_symmetry.space_group_name_H-M   'P 1'
#
loop_
_entity.id
_entity.type
_entity.pdbx_description
1 polymer ?
#
loop_
_entity_poly.entity_id
_entity_poly.type
_entity_poly.pdbx_seq_one_letter_code
_entity_poly.pdbx_strand_id
1 'polypeptide(L)'
;MSYSLHYFIRKTSTRYQLTQLAGNAGLHADISWVYLMEDIENTDFLRGGELVITTGMSIHSEQTLLAFAASLKRKQACGLLLNVGHYITKIPLSLISYCDENSLPLFTMPWKIHIADLMEQYCN
;
A
#
# COMPACT_ATOMS: atom_id res chain seq x y z
N MET A 1 -18.11 -5.20 -6.73
CA MET A 1 -17.50 -5.42 -8.04
C MET A 1 -15.99 -5.41 -7.89
N SER A 2 -15.31 -6.39 -8.47
CA SER A 2 -13.87 -6.42 -8.37
C SER A 2 -13.23 -6.02 -9.71
N TYR A 3 -12.06 -5.40 -9.63
CA TYR A 3 -11.27 -5.02 -10.78
C TYR A 3 -9.80 -5.02 -10.36
N SER A 4 -8.91 -4.95 -11.33
CA SER A 4 -7.49 -5.08 -11.05
C SER A 4 -6.94 -3.85 -10.31
N LEU A 5 -5.89 -4.09 -9.53
CA LEU A 5 -5.15 -3.01 -8.90
C LEU A 5 -4.61 -2.05 -9.96
N HIS A 6 -4.12 -2.59 -11.09
CA HIS A 6 -3.61 -1.78 -12.19
C HIS A 6 -4.66 -0.76 -12.65
N TYR A 7 -5.90 -1.21 -12.84
CA TYR A 7 -6.98 -0.33 -13.27
C TYR A 7 -7.24 0.77 -12.24
N PHE A 8 -7.31 0.41 -10.96
CA PHE A 8 -7.54 1.38 -9.90
C PHE A 8 -6.44 2.43 -9.85
N ILE A 9 -5.18 1.98 -9.93
CA ILE A 9 -4.03 2.89 -9.89
C ILE A 9 -4.02 3.82 -11.09
N ARG A 10 -4.29 3.31 -12.29
CA ARG A 10 -4.35 4.16 -13.48
C ARG A 10 -5.44 5.23 -13.36
N LYS A 11 -6.57 4.86 -12.78
CA LYS A 11 -7.70 5.76 -12.61
C LYS A 11 -7.42 6.86 -11.58
N THR A 12 -6.59 6.57 -10.57
CA THR A 12 -6.42 7.45 -9.42
C THR A 12 -5.05 8.14 -9.33
N SER A 13 -4.03 7.62 -10.01
CA SER A 13 -2.65 8.05 -9.76
C SER A 13 -2.42 9.54 -10.00
N THR A 14 -2.99 10.13 -11.05
CA THR A 14 -2.78 11.55 -11.34
C THR A 14 -3.49 12.43 -10.30
N ARG A 15 -4.76 12.14 -10.04
CA ARG A 15 -5.56 12.96 -9.13
C ARG A 15 -5.04 12.92 -7.70
N TYR A 16 -4.62 11.75 -7.24
CA TYR A 16 -4.18 11.58 -5.86
C TYR A 16 -2.66 11.52 -5.73
N GLN A 17 -1.95 11.79 -6.82
CA GLN A 17 -0.49 11.88 -6.85
C GLN A 17 0.18 10.60 -6.33
N LEU A 18 -0.32 9.46 -6.81
CA LEU A 18 0.28 8.17 -6.46
C LEU A 18 1.55 7.96 -7.27
N THR A 19 2.59 7.49 -6.62
CA THR A 19 3.83 7.09 -7.28
C THR A 19 4.07 5.63 -6.98
N GLN A 20 4.25 4.81 -8.02
CA GLN A 20 4.59 3.41 -7.83
C GLN A 20 6.11 3.28 -7.72
N LEU A 21 6.57 2.65 -6.66
CA LEU A 21 8.00 2.47 -6.39
C LEU A 21 8.49 1.07 -6.70
N ALA A 22 7.63 0.06 -6.62
CA ALA A 22 8.06 -1.33 -6.73
C ALA A 22 6.88 -2.26 -6.96
N GLY A 23 7.18 -3.53 -7.21
CA GLY A 23 6.18 -4.59 -7.27
C GLY A 23 5.34 -4.60 -8.54
N ASN A 24 5.88 -4.09 -9.65
CA ASN A 24 5.14 -3.98 -10.91
C ASN A 24 4.51 -5.30 -11.34
N ALA A 25 5.16 -6.43 -11.07
CA ALA A 25 4.65 -7.74 -11.48
C ALA A 25 3.34 -8.14 -10.77
N GLY A 26 3.00 -7.49 -9.65
CA GLY A 26 1.78 -7.79 -8.91
C GLY A 26 0.57 -6.94 -9.28
N LEU A 27 0.70 -6.00 -10.22
CA LEU A 27 -0.37 -5.05 -10.52
C LEU A 27 -1.63 -5.67 -11.13
N HIS A 28 -1.52 -6.85 -11.73
CA HIS A 28 -2.67 -7.50 -12.37
C HIS A 28 -3.62 -8.19 -11.38
N ALA A 29 -3.22 -8.28 -10.11
CA ALA A 29 -4.08 -8.89 -9.09
C ALA A 29 -5.34 -8.04 -8.88
N ASP A 30 -6.44 -8.70 -8.52
CA ASP A 30 -7.68 -8.00 -8.22
C ASP A 30 -7.60 -7.32 -6.86
N ILE A 31 -8.18 -6.14 -6.77
CA ILE A 31 -8.32 -5.42 -5.51
C ILE A 31 -9.68 -5.77 -4.91
N SER A 32 -9.69 -6.30 -3.68
CA SER A 32 -10.94 -6.65 -3.00
C SER A 32 -11.48 -5.51 -2.15
N TRP A 33 -10.58 -4.69 -1.58
CA TRP A 33 -10.95 -3.58 -0.72
C TRP A 33 -9.77 -2.65 -0.51
N VAL A 34 -10.02 -1.42 -0.10
CA VAL A 34 -8.98 -0.52 0.40
C VAL A 34 -9.10 -0.49 1.93
N TYR A 35 -7.98 -0.63 2.62
CA TYR A 35 -7.96 -0.82 4.06
C TYR A 35 -6.91 0.06 4.71
N LEU A 36 -7.36 1.01 5.55
CA LEU A 36 -6.44 1.83 6.34
C LEU A 36 -6.01 1.02 7.56
N MET A 37 -4.71 0.76 7.68
CA MET A 37 -4.18 -0.04 8.77
C MET A 37 -3.03 0.70 9.46
N GLU A 38 -3.27 1.15 10.69
CA GLU A 38 -2.22 1.75 11.51
C GLU A 38 -1.73 0.79 12.58
N ASP A 39 -2.52 -0.19 12.93
CA ASP A 39 -2.12 -1.25 13.86
C ASP A 39 -1.41 -2.35 13.05
N ILE A 40 -0.12 -2.14 12.81
CA ILE A 40 0.67 -2.98 11.90
C ILE A 40 0.96 -4.38 12.44
N GLU A 41 0.68 -4.64 13.70
CA GLU A 41 0.89 -5.96 14.29
C GLU A 41 -0.35 -6.84 14.14
N ASN A 42 -1.45 -6.30 13.60
CA ASN A 42 -2.75 -6.97 13.59
C ASN A 42 -3.19 -7.34 12.17
N THR A 43 -2.24 -7.82 11.37
CA THR A 43 -2.51 -8.18 9.98
C THR A 43 -3.41 -9.41 9.82
N ASP A 44 -3.69 -10.12 10.91
CA ASP A 44 -4.54 -11.30 10.88
C ASP A 44 -5.97 -11.00 10.43
N PHE A 45 -6.41 -9.75 10.52
CA PHE A 45 -7.72 -9.36 10.03
C PHE A 45 -7.84 -9.31 8.52
N LEU A 46 -6.71 -9.29 7.82
CA LEU A 46 -6.72 -9.25 6.36
C LEU A 46 -7.19 -10.58 5.79
N ARG A 47 -7.95 -10.50 4.71
CA ARG A 47 -8.54 -11.68 4.06
C ARG A 47 -7.90 -12.00 2.71
N GLY A 48 -7.15 -11.06 2.17
CA GLY A 48 -6.55 -11.17 0.84
C GLY A 48 -7.16 -10.20 -0.15
N GLY A 49 -6.31 -9.64 -1.00
CA GLY A 49 -6.74 -8.71 -2.04
C GLY A 49 -6.88 -7.26 -1.60
N GLU A 50 -6.62 -6.94 -0.34
CA GLU A 50 -6.71 -5.55 0.12
C GLU A 50 -5.54 -4.72 -0.39
N LEU A 51 -5.81 -3.48 -0.82
CA LEU A 51 -4.79 -2.45 -0.91
C LEU A 51 -4.69 -1.82 0.48
N VAL A 52 -3.60 -2.09 1.18
CA VAL A 52 -3.40 -1.62 2.54
C VAL A 52 -2.75 -0.24 2.50
N ILE A 53 -3.34 0.71 3.22
CA ILE A 53 -2.87 2.08 3.30
C ILE A 53 -2.46 2.36 4.73
N THR A 54 -1.30 2.99 4.93
CA THR A 54 -0.88 3.41 6.27
C THR A 54 -0.17 4.76 6.22
N THR A 55 -0.30 5.53 7.29
CA THR A 55 0.48 6.75 7.48
C THR A 55 1.86 6.45 8.03
N GLY A 56 2.06 5.26 8.58
CA GLY A 56 3.32 4.87 9.21
C GLY A 56 3.46 5.35 10.64
N MET A 57 2.37 5.81 11.29
CA MET A 57 2.46 6.35 12.65
C MET A 57 2.98 5.33 13.66
N SER A 58 2.78 4.05 13.40
CA SER A 58 3.25 2.97 14.27
C SER A 58 4.57 2.34 13.80
N ILE A 59 5.15 2.86 12.73
CA ILE A 59 6.36 2.31 12.13
C ILE A 59 7.54 3.18 12.52
N HIS A 60 8.40 2.67 13.40
CA HIS A 60 9.50 3.46 13.96
C HIS A 60 10.89 2.97 13.52
N SER A 61 10.97 1.96 12.67
CA SER A 61 12.23 1.46 12.17
C SER A 61 12.08 0.81 10.80
N GLU A 62 13.19 0.71 10.08
CA GLU A 62 13.22 0.00 8.81
C GLU A 62 12.82 -1.46 8.98
N GLN A 63 13.28 -2.10 10.06
CA GLN A 63 12.97 -3.49 10.35
C GLN A 63 11.46 -3.70 10.55
N THR A 64 10.82 -2.80 11.26
CA THR A 64 9.37 -2.87 11.48
C THR A 64 8.61 -2.71 10.15
N LEU A 65 9.08 -1.80 9.30
CA LEU A 65 8.46 -1.58 7.99
C LEU A 65 8.59 -2.82 7.11
N LEU A 66 9.76 -3.44 7.09
CA LEU A 66 9.98 -4.68 6.33
C LEU A 66 9.12 -5.82 6.86
N ALA A 67 9.03 -5.96 8.18
CA ALA A 67 8.20 -7.00 8.79
C ALA A 67 6.72 -6.80 8.45
N PHE A 68 6.28 -5.55 8.42
CA PHE A 68 4.91 -5.24 8.02
C PHE A 68 4.65 -5.65 6.56
N ALA A 69 5.55 -5.27 5.65
CA ALA A 69 5.42 -5.65 4.25
C ALA A 69 5.40 -7.18 4.09
N ALA A 70 6.25 -7.89 4.81
CA ALA A 70 6.27 -9.35 4.78
C ALA A 70 4.95 -9.95 5.27
N SER A 71 4.37 -9.39 6.32
CA SER A 71 3.08 -9.87 6.82
C SER A 71 1.96 -9.62 5.81
N LEU A 72 1.98 -8.49 5.12
CA LEU A 72 1.01 -8.19 4.07
C LEU A 72 1.12 -9.21 2.94
N LYS A 73 2.33 -9.56 2.54
CA LYS A 73 2.54 -10.56 1.50
C LYS A 73 1.99 -11.92 1.92
N ARG A 74 2.25 -12.33 3.16
CA ARG A 74 1.73 -13.60 3.68
C ARG A 74 0.20 -13.64 3.68
N LYS A 75 -0.44 -12.51 3.98
CA LYS A 75 -1.90 -12.40 4.00
C LYS A 75 -2.49 -12.13 2.63
N GLN A 76 -1.67 -12.10 1.59
CA GLN A 76 -2.09 -11.91 0.21
C GLN A 76 -2.76 -10.55 -0.05
N ALA A 77 -2.32 -9.51 0.65
CA ALA A 77 -2.72 -8.15 0.30
C ALA A 77 -2.29 -7.87 -1.13
N CYS A 78 -3.06 -7.07 -1.86
CA CYS A 78 -2.72 -6.79 -3.26
C CYS A 78 -1.70 -5.67 -3.42
N GLY A 79 -1.42 -4.90 -2.36
CA GLY A 79 -0.42 -3.85 -2.42
C GLY A 79 -0.35 -3.07 -1.12
N LEU A 80 0.67 -2.21 -1.04
CA LEU A 80 0.90 -1.33 0.10
C LEU A 80 1.05 0.10 -0.40
N LEU A 81 0.28 1.01 0.18
CA LEU A 81 0.35 2.43 -0.11
C LEU A 81 0.74 3.18 1.16
N LEU A 82 1.85 3.92 1.08
CA LEU A 82 2.36 4.72 2.19
C LEU A 82 2.02 6.18 1.97
N ASN A 83 1.32 6.78 2.93
CA ASN A 83 0.99 8.21 2.90
C ASN A 83 2.16 8.95 3.54
N VAL A 84 3.07 9.46 2.71
CA VAL A 84 4.41 9.91 3.13
C VAL A 84 4.50 11.41 3.33
N GLY A 85 5.44 11.83 4.18
CA GLY A 85 5.76 13.23 4.41
C GLY A 85 5.64 13.67 5.85
N HIS A 86 5.00 12.87 6.71
CA HIS A 86 4.85 13.20 8.13
C HIS A 86 5.57 12.18 9.01
N TYR A 87 5.09 10.95 9.03
CA TYR A 87 5.76 9.89 9.81
C TYR A 87 6.86 9.21 9.02
N ILE A 88 6.58 8.87 7.77
CA ILE A 88 7.56 8.26 6.87
C ILE A 88 7.99 9.31 5.87
N THR A 89 9.28 9.70 5.90
CA THR A 89 9.83 10.73 5.01
C THR A 89 10.78 10.15 3.97
N LYS A 90 11.30 8.95 4.18
CA LYS A 90 12.18 8.25 3.24
C LYS A 90 11.75 6.81 3.12
N ILE A 91 11.81 6.28 1.90
CA ILE A 91 11.49 4.88 1.64
C ILE A 91 12.82 4.13 1.54
N PRO A 92 13.06 3.16 2.43
CA PRO A 92 14.31 2.39 2.39
C PRO A 92 14.42 1.60 1.09
N LEU A 93 15.63 1.55 0.53
CA LEU A 93 15.88 0.71 -0.64
C LEU A 93 15.59 -0.77 -0.35
N SER A 94 15.78 -1.20 0.88
CA SER A 94 15.46 -2.57 1.27
C SER A 94 13.98 -2.90 1.10
N LEU A 95 13.10 -1.94 1.36
CA LEU A 95 11.66 -2.13 1.16
C LEU A 95 11.34 -2.23 -0.33
N ILE A 96 11.94 -1.36 -1.14
CA ILE A 96 11.73 -1.40 -2.59
C ILE A 96 12.18 -2.74 -3.15
N SER A 97 13.37 -3.20 -2.74
CA SER A 97 13.89 -4.50 -3.17
C SER A 97 12.99 -5.65 -2.75
N TYR A 98 12.54 -5.63 -1.50
CA TYR A 98 11.65 -6.67 -1.00
C TYR A 98 10.36 -6.73 -1.82
N CYS A 99 9.76 -5.58 -2.08
CA CYS A 99 8.50 -5.49 -2.82
C CYS A 99 8.67 -5.95 -4.28
N ASP A 100 9.80 -5.61 -4.90
CA ASP A 100 10.08 -6.10 -6.25
C ASP A 100 10.28 -7.61 -6.28
N GLU A 101 11.06 -8.14 -5.35
CA GLU A 101 11.35 -9.57 -5.29
C GLU A 101 10.12 -10.41 -4.99
N ASN A 102 9.15 -9.84 -4.28
CA ASN A 102 7.96 -10.56 -3.85
C ASN A 102 6.69 -10.16 -4.60
N SER A 103 6.82 -9.36 -5.64
CA SER A 103 5.70 -8.89 -6.45
C SER A 103 4.60 -8.25 -5.60
N LEU A 104 5.01 -7.44 -4.61
CA LEU A 104 4.10 -6.67 -3.77
C LEU A 104 4.11 -5.22 -4.25
N PRO A 105 3.06 -4.77 -4.95
CA PRO A 105 3.01 -3.39 -5.42
C PRO A 105 3.14 -2.39 -4.28
N LEU A 106 4.03 -1.43 -4.45
CA LEU A 106 4.34 -0.41 -3.44
C LEU A 106 4.13 0.97 -4.02
N PHE A 107 3.32 1.77 -3.34
CA PHE A 107 3.00 3.13 -3.78
C PHE A 107 3.23 4.12 -2.65
N THR A 108 3.45 5.38 -3.04
CA THR A 108 3.41 6.49 -2.10
C THR A 108 2.34 7.48 -2.54
N MET A 109 1.83 8.22 -1.56
CA MET A 109 0.90 9.33 -1.76
C MET A 109 1.32 10.45 -0.82
N PRO A 110 1.42 11.70 -1.29
CA PRO A 110 1.86 12.80 -0.42
C PRO A 110 0.91 13.03 0.75
N TRP A 111 1.47 13.47 1.87
CA TRP A 111 0.70 13.75 3.09
C TRP A 111 -0.48 14.71 2.87
N LYS A 112 -0.31 15.68 1.98
CA LYS A 112 -1.36 16.66 1.70
C LYS A 112 -2.61 16.06 1.06
N ILE A 113 -2.49 14.87 0.49
CA ILE A 113 -3.65 14.15 -0.07
C ILE A 113 -4.25 13.30 1.05
N HIS A 114 -5.53 13.47 1.30
CA HIS A 114 -6.19 12.75 2.39
C HIS A 114 -6.54 11.33 1.98
N ILE A 115 -6.18 10.38 2.84
CA ILE A 115 -6.48 8.96 2.61
C ILE A 115 -7.98 8.74 2.41
N ALA A 116 -8.81 9.48 3.18
CA ALA A 116 -10.26 9.34 3.08
C ALA A 116 -10.79 9.62 1.67
N ASP A 117 -10.18 10.59 0.98
CA ASP A 117 -10.61 10.95 -0.37
C ASP A 117 -10.29 9.82 -1.36
N LEU A 118 -9.12 9.19 -1.22
CA LEU A 118 -8.76 8.06 -2.06
C LEU A 118 -9.67 6.86 -1.80
N MET A 119 -9.96 6.58 -0.53
CA MET A 119 -10.85 5.47 -0.17
C MET A 119 -12.25 5.67 -0.70
N GLU A 120 -12.75 6.91 -0.62
CA GLU A 120 -14.06 7.23 -1.17
C GLU A 120 -14.11 6.98 -2.69
N GLN A 121 -13.02 7.28 -3.39
CA GLN A 121 -12.95 7.04 -4.82
C GLN A 121 -13.09 5.55 -5.15
N TYR A 122 -12.52 4.67 -4.33
CA TYR A 122 -12.68 3.24 -4.53
C TYR A 122 -14.14 2.80 -4.39
N CYS A 123 -14.85 3.36 -3.43
CA CYS A 123 -16.24 3.00 -3.16
C CYS A 123 -17.22 3.53 -4.23
N ASN A 124 -16.80 4.51 -5.01
CA ASN A 124 -17.61 5.05 -6.09
C ASN A 124 -17.30 4.33 -7.40
#